data_d96f8523cfe660c9d0a513d1d9e244bd
#
_entry.id   d96f8523cfe660c9d0a513d1d9e244bd
#
_cell.length_a   1.000
_cell.length_b   1.000
_cell.length_c   1.000
_cell.angle_alpha   90.00
_cell.angle_beta   90.00
_cell.angle_gamma   90.00
#
_symmetry.space_group_name_H-M   'P 1'
#
loop_
_entity.id
_entity.type
_entity.pdbx_description
1 polymer ?
#
loop_
_entity_poly.entity_id
_entity_poly.type
_entity_poly.pdbx_seq_one_letter_code
_entity_poly.pdbx_strand_id
1 'polypeptide(L)'
;LILDEVQCGIGRSGKFFAFEYAKIKPDIVPIAKGIGGGFPIGAVLVNKKVASGMKPGTHGSTFGGNPLAMSAGNAVMDVMFKKGFLSNVTKNGNHFLKGLMKLKSKYPRIIKEVRGIGLLIGIQLHQDQTKFIKKLMDNKLLTIRAAENVIRILPPLNVKKSEINMSIKIIKKVCKEYKLKWNIS
;
A
#
# COMPACT_ATOMS: atom_id res chain seq x y z
N LEU A 1 1.00 17.82 -15.30
CA LEU A 1 1.19 17.14 -14.01
C LEU A 1 0.88 15.64 -14.17
N ILE A 2 1.86 14.79 -13.88
CA ILE A 2 1.73 13.34 -13.91
C ILE A 2 1.81 12.84 -12.47
N LEU A 3 0.79 12.09 -12.01
CA LEU A 3 0.78 11.48 -10.68
C LEU A 3 0.69 9.97 -10.80
N ASP A 4 1.76 9.28 -10.40
CA ASP A 4 1.83 7.82 -10.41
C ASP A 4 0.97 7.24 -9.27
N GLU A 5 -0.18 6.68 -9.66
CA GLU A 5 -1.11 5.98 -8.76
C GLU A 5 -1.05 4.45 -8.89
N VAL A 6 0.01 3.93 -9.51
CA VAL A 6 0.21 2.49 -9.72
C VAL A 6 0.18 1.69 -8.42
N GLN A 7 0.65 2.27 -7.30
CA GLN A 7 0.62 1.61 -5.99
C GLN A 7 -0.31 2.28 -4.99
N CYS A 8 -0.37 3.60 -4.97
CA CYS A 8 -1.15 4.36 -3.97
C CYS A 8 -2.62 4.52 -4.36
N GLY A 9 -2.94 4.39 -5.64
CA GLY A 9 -4.31 4.43 -6.14
C GLY A 9 -5.13 3.17 -5.84
N ILE A 10 -6.30 3.14 -6.41
CA ILE A 10 -7.27 2.06 -6.30
C ILE A 10 -7.52 1.68 -4.83
N GLY A 11 -7.83 2.71 -4.02
CA GLY A 11 -8.24 2.57 -2.63
C GLY A 11 -7.14 2.33 -1.61
N ARG A 12 -5.89 2.13 -2.00
CA ARG A 12 -4.79 1.81 -1.09
C ARG A 12 -4.57 2.86 0.00
N SER A 13 -4.73 4.13 -0.34
CA SER A 13 -4.63 5.26 0.60
C SER A 13 -5.89 5.48 1.46
N GLY A 14 -7.00 4.79 1.17
CA GLY A 14 -8.30 5.03 1.80
C GLY A 14 -9.20 5.99 1.02
N LYS A 15 -8.68 6.60 -0.03
CA LYS A 15 -9.40 7.28 -1.12
C LYS A 15 -9.22 6.49 -2.40
N PHE A 16 -10.06 6.71 -3.41
CA PHE A 16 -9.91 6.00 -4.68
C PHE A 16 -8.57 6.33 -5.32
N PHE A 17 -8.20 7.62 -5.37
CA PHE A 17 -6.87 8.09 -5.72
C PHE A 17 -6.21 8.83 -4.55
N ALA A 18 -4.91 8.66 -4.38
CA ALA A 18 -4.17 9.35 -3.32
C ALA A 18 -4.13 10.87 -3.53
N PHE A 19 -4.11 11.36 -4.78
CA PHE A 19 -4.11 12.79 -5.07
C PHE A 19 -5.36 13.53 -4.58
N GLU A 20 -6.45 12.83 -4.29
CA GLU A 20 -7.66 13.44 -3.72
C GLU A 20 -7.41 14.10 -2.35
N TYR A 21 -6.38 13.66 -1.60
CA TYR A 21 -5.99 14.32 -0.36
C TYR A 21 -5.43 15.72 -0.58
N ALA A 22 -4.70 15.91 -1.68
CA ALA A 22 -4.14 17.21 -2.04
C ALA A 22 -5.15 18.13 -2.76
N LYS A 23 -6.33 17.60 -3.13
CA LYS A 23 -7.38 18.34 -3.88
C LYS A 23 -6.87 18.93 -5.20
N ILE A 24 -5.92 18.27 -5.84
CA ILE A 24 -5.35 18.68 -7.13
C ILE A 24 -5.96 17.85 -8.26
N LYS A 25 -5.82 18.34 -9.50
CA LYS A 25 -6.28 17.64 -10.72
C LYS A 25 -5.06 17.36 -11.59
N PRO A 26 -4.58 16.10 -11.66
CA PRO A 26 -3.49 15.73 -12.55
C PRO A 26 -3.94 15.71 -14.03
N ASP A 27 -2.98 15.83 -14.93
CA ASP A 27 -3.20 15.69 -16.37
C ASP A 27 -3.11 14.22 -16.80
N ILE A 28 -2.25 13.45 -16.15
CA ILE A 28 -1.97 12.04 -16.46
C ILE A 28 -1.90 11.24 -15.15
N VAL A 29 -2.60 10.12 -15.08
CA VAL A 29 -2.62 9.21 -13.94
C VAL A 29 -2.45 7.76 -14.41
N PRO A 30 -1.25 7.19 -14.36
CA PRO A 30 -1.06 5.76 -14.53
C PRO A 30 -1.58 4.98 -13.31
N ILE A 31 -2.29 3.90 -13.56
CA ILE A 31 -2.86 2.97 -12.57
C ILE A 31 -2.55 1.52 -12.96
N ALA A 32 -2.37 0.65 -11.97
CA ALA A 32 -2.15 -0.77 -12.17
C ALA A 32 -2.43 -1.55 -10.86
N LYS A 33 -1.83 -2.71 -10.69
CA LYS A 33 -1.85 -3.54 -9.48
C LYS A 33 -3.25 -3.77 -8.93
N GLY A 34 -3.72 -2.90 -8.04
CA GLY A 34 -5.01 -3.04 -7.35
C GLY A 34 -6.22 -3.10 -8.28
N ILE A 35 -6.15 -2.47 -9.45
CA ILE A 35 -7.27 -2.43 -10.41
C ILE A 35 -7.66 -3.81 -10.94
N GLY A 36 -6.70 -4.75 -11.03
CA GLY A 36 -6.96 -6.10 -11.51
C GLY A 36 -7.31 -7.11 -10.42
N GLY A 37 -7.21 -6.75 -9.14
CA GLY A 37 -7.47 -7.68 -8.02
C GLY A 37 -6.57 -8.91 -8.01
N GLY A 38 -5.44 -8.89 -8.72
CA GLY A 38 -4.52 -10.00 -8.95
C GLY A 38 -4.34 -10.34 -10.42
N PHE A 39 -5.28 -9.97 -11.28
CA PHE A 39 -5.13 -10.08 -12.73
C PHE A 39 -4.23 -8.95 -13.26
N PRO A 40 -3.31 -9.21 -14.22
CA PRO A 40 -2.42 -8.19 -14.78
C PRO A 40 -3.22 -7.17 -15.61
N ILE A 41 -3.44 -5.99 -15.06
CA ILE A 41 -4.06 -4.84 -15.74
C ILE A 41 -3.26 -3.58 -15.40
N GLY A 42 -3.10 -2.73 -16.39
CA GLY A 42 -2.66 -1.35 -16.24
C GLY A 42 -3.50 -0.44 -17.13
N ALA A 43 -3.67 0.80 -16.72
CA ALA A 43 -4.33 1.82 -17.50
C ALA A 43 -3.70 3.18 -17.26
N VAL A 44 -3.88 4.09 -18.19
CA VAL A 44 -3.47 5.49 -18.06
C VAL A 44 -4.70 6.36 -18.27
N LEU A 45 -5.04 7.13 -17.26
CA LEU A 45 -6.11 8.14 -17.32
C LEU A 45 -5.48 9.48 -17.73
N VAL A 46 -6.11 10.17 -18.66
CA VAL A 46 -5.62 11.46 -19.14
C VAL A 46 -6.76 12.46 -19.29
N ASN A 47 -6.46 13.75 -19.15
CA ASN A 47 -7.43 14.78 -19.47
C ASN A 47 -7.59 14.98 -21.00
N LYS A 48 -8.61 15.75 -21.41
CA LYS A 48 -8.92 15.98 -22.82
C LYS A 48 -7.76 16.59 -23.62
N LYS A 49 -6.98 17.50 -23.01
CA LYS A 49 -5.83 18.13 -23.65
C LYS A 49 -4.73 17.12 -23.98
N VAL A 50 -4.42 16.23 -23.04
CA VAL A 50 -3.43 15.17 -23.25
C VAL A 50 -3.96 14.12 -24.26
N ALA A 51 -5.23 13.76 -24.14
CA ALA A 51 -5.88 12.80 -25.04
C ALA A 51 -5.81 13.23 -26.52
N SER A 52 -5.79 14.53 -26.82
CA SER A 52 -5.69 15.02 -28.21
C SER A 52 -4.35 14.67 -28.89
N GLY A 53 -3.30 14.34 -28.12
CA GLY A 53 -2.04 13.83 -28.61
C GLY A 53 -2.05 12.33 -28.97
N MET A 54 -3.06 11.58 -28.49
CA MET A 54 -3.20 10.15 -28.76
C MET A 54 -3.96 9.96 -30.08
N LYS A 55 -3.25 9.64 -31.13
CA LYS A 55 -3.79 9.42 -32.47
C LYS A 55 -3.64 7.94 -32.86
N PRO A 56 -4.39 7.44 -33.86
CA PRO A 56 -4.17 6.11 -34.40
C PRO A 56 -2.69 5.88 -34.71
N GLY A 57 -2.14 4.76 -34.26
CA GLY A 57 -0.72 4.41 -34.47
C GLY A 57 0.27 4.97 -33.42
N THR A 58 -0.14 5.85 -32.50
CA THR A 58 0.77 6.38 -31.46
C THR A 58 0.97 5.42 -30.30
N HIS A 59 0.05 4.49 -30.10
CA HIS A 59 0.11 3.47 -29.04
C HIS A 59 -0.59 2.20 -29.52
N GLY A 60 -0.08 1.04 -29.08
CA GLY A 60 -0.68 -0.27 -29.35
C GLY A 60 -0.45 -1.24 -28.20
N SER A 61 -1.39 -2.16 -28.02
CA SER A 61 -1.28 -3.26 -27.05
C SER A 61 -2.07 -4.45 -27.55
N THR A 62 -1.41 -5.59 -27.74
CA THR A 62 -2.06 -6.83 -28.22
C THR A 62 -3.14 -7.30 -27.23
N PHE A 63 -2.90 -7.20 -25.94
CA PHE A 63 -3.82 -7.66 -24.89
C PHE A 63 -4.57 -6.52 -24.18
N GLY A 64 -4.37 -5.27 -24.60
CA GLY A 64 -5.06 -4.13 -24.02
C GLY A 64 -6.57 -4.22 -24.24
N GLY A 65 -7.35 -4.00 -23.19
CA GLY A 65 -8.82 -4.05 -23.25
C GLY A 65 -9.44 -5.44 -23.43
N ASN A 66 -8.66 -6.53 -23.23
CA ASN A 66 -9.23 -7.87 -23.37
C ASN A 66 -10.39 -8.11 -22.38
N PRO A 67 -11.44 -8.87 -22.78
CA PRO A 67 -12.66 -9.02 -21.97
C PRO A 67 -12.43 -9.61 -20.59
N LEU A 68 -11.47 -10.54 -20.44
CA LEU A 68 -11.17 -11.16 -19.15
C LEU A 68 -10.59 -10.14 -18.17
N ALA A 69 -9.61 -9.35 -18.63
CA ALA A 69 -9.03 -8.27 -17.84
C ALA A 69 -10.09 -7.24 -17.43
N MET A 70 -10.96 -6.85 -18.36
CA MET A 70 -12.04 -5.88 -18.10
C MET A 70 -13.05 -6.43 -17.09
N SER A 71 -13.42 -7.70 -17.19
CA SER A 71 -14.29 -8.35 -16.20
C SER A 71 -13.67 -8.37 -14.81
N ALA A 72 -12.38 -8.69 -14.70
CA ALA A 72 -11.67 -8.64 -13.42
C ALA A 72 -11.64 -7.22 -12.83
N GLY A 73 -11.33 -6.21 -13.65
CA GLY A 73 -11.35 -4.81 -13.25
C GLY A 73 -12.73 -4.34 -12.78
N ASN A 74 -13.79 -4.69 -13.52
CA ASN A 74 -15.17 -4.35 -13.15
C ASN A 74 -15.55 -4.98 -11.79
N ALA A 75 -15.22 -6.26 -11.57
CA ALA A 75 -15.47 -6.91 -10.28
C ALA A 75 -14.77 -6.21 -9.12
N VAL A 76 -13.55 -5.72 -9.34
CA VAL A 76 -12.84 -4.89 -8.34
C VAL A 76 -13.58 -3.58 -8.08
N MET A 77 -14.03 -2.89 -9.14
CA MET A 77 -14.78 -1.63 -9.00
C MET A 77 -16.08 -1.85 -8.23
N ASP A 78 -16.82 -2.91 -8.51
CA ASP A 78 -18.05 -3.27 -7.79
C ASP A 78 -17.83 -3.43 -6.29
N VAL A 79 -16.69 -3.98 -5.88
CA VAL A 79 -16.31 -4.09 -4.47
C VAL A 79 -15.90 -2.74 -3.90
N MET A 80 -15.08 -1.99 -4.64
CA MET A 80 -14.51 -0.71 -4.21
C MET A 80 -15.58 0.37 -3.97
N PHE A 81 -16.63 0.38 -4.81
CA PHE A 81 -17.72 1.36 -4.72
C PHE A 81 -18.82 0.97 -3.73
N LYS A 82 -18.74 -0.20 -3.09
CA LYS A 82 -19.66 -0.53 -2.01
C LYS A 82 -19.55 0.47 -0.87
N LYS A 83 -20.71 0.91 -0.39
CA LYS A 83 -20.79 1.87 0.73
C LYS A 83 -19.94 1.37 1.92
N GLY A 84 -19.04 2.21 2.36
CA GLY A 84 -18.22 1.91 3.54
C GLY A 84 -16.88 1.22 3.24
N PHE A 85 -16.63 0.69 2.04
CA PHE A 85 -15.40 -0.03 1.74
C PHE A 85 -14.16 0.86 1.97
N LEU A 86 -14.06 2.01 1.30
CA LEU A 86 -12.91 2.92 1.44
C LEU A 86 -12.81 3.53 2.85
N SER A 87 -13.94 3.79 3.51
CA SER A 87 -13.91 4.26 4.89
C SER A 87 -13.36 3.21 5.85
N ASN A 88 -13.60 1.91 5.58
CA ASN A 88 -12.99 0.82 6.35
C ASN A 88 -11.48 0.74 6.12
N VAL A 89 -11.00 0.96 4.89
CA VAL A 89 -9.55 1.06 4.60
C VAL A 89 -8.92 2.15 5.46
N THR A 90 -9.52 3.32 5.50
CA THR A 90 -9.04 4.45 6.33
C THR A 90 -9.06 4.09 7.82
N LYS A 91 -10.17 3.53 8.34
CA LYS A 91 -10.30 3.13 9.76
C LYS A 91 -9.25 2.08 10.15
N ASN A 92 -9.06 1.06 9.31
CA ASN A 92 -8.10 -0.01 9.53
C ASN A 92 -6.65 0.51 9.44
N GLY A 93 -6.37 1.39 8.48
CA GLY A 93 -5.08 2.06 8.35
C GLY A 93 -4.73 2.88 9.61
N ASN A 94 -5.65 3.72 10.09
CA ASN A 94 -5.47 4.50 11.30
C ASN A 94 -5.28 3.62 12.54
N HIS A 95 -6.03 2.51 12.65
CA HIS A 95 -5.87 1.55 13.74
C HIS A 95 -4.47 0.91 13.70
N PHE A 96 -4.00 0.52 12.52
CA PHE A 96 -2.67 -0.07 12.35
C PHE A 96 -1.57 0.94 12.70
N LEU A 97 -1.61 2.14 12.11
CA LEU A 97 -0.66 3.22 12.41
C LEU A 97 -0.59 3.52 13.91
N LYS A 98 -1.74 3.66 14.58
CA LYS A 98 -1.80 3.87 16.05
C LYS A 98 -1.10 2.76 16.82
N GLY A 99 -1.30 1.50 16.42
CA GLY A 99 -0.62 0.34 17.03
C GLY A 99 0.89 0.37 16.83
N LEU A 100 1.34 0.70 15.62
CA LEU A 100 2.77 0.80 15.27
C LEU A 100 3.45 1.99 15.95
N MET A 101 2.78 3.13 16.08
CA MET A 101 3.27 4.29 16.82
C MET A 101 3.54 3.94 18.30
N LYS A 102 2.66 3.16 18.94
CA LYS A 102 2.91 2.63 20.30
C LYS A 102 4.15 1.73 20.34
N LEU A 103 4.41 0.95 19.28
CA LEU A 103 5.63 0.16 19.20
C LEU A 103 6.88 1.04 19.03
N LYS A 104 6.81 2.08 18.20
CA LYS A 104 7.90 3.07 18.08
C LYS A 104 8.23 3.68 19.43
N SER A 105 7.25 4.15 20.20
CA SER A 105 7.47 4.71 21.53
C SER A 105 8.08 3.70 22.51
N LYS A 106 7.75 2.40 22.36
CA LYS A 106 8.30 1.33 23.21
C LYS A 106 9.69 0.87 22.80
N TYR A 107 10.02 0.97 21.52
CA TYR A 107 11.28 0.49 20.93
C TYR A 107 11.96 1.59 20.09
N PRO A 108 12.23 2.79 20.66
CA PRO A 108 12.71 3.96 19.90
C PRO A 108 14.10 3.75 19.29
N ARG A 109 14.91 2.84 19.84
CA ARG A 109 16.23 2.51 19.29
C ARG A 109 16.19 1.49 18.15
N ILE A 110 15.03 0.88 17.89
CA ILE A 110 14.82 -0.06 16.79
C ILE A 110 14.03 0.64 15.67
N ILE A 111 12.88 1.23 16.02
CA ILE A 111 11.97 1.89 15.08
C ILE A 111 12.28 3.39 15.08
N LYS A 112 12.82 3.87 13.97
CA LYS A 112 13.14 5.29 13.75
C LYS A 112 11.85 6.08 13.46
N GLU A 113 11.03 5.57 12.54
CA GLU A 113 9.82 6.24 12.10
C GLU A 113 8.71 5.25 11.74
N VAL A 114 7.47 5.68 11.91
CA VAL A 114 6.28 5.02 11.36
C VAL A 114 5.51 6.07 10.56
N ARG A 115 5.28 5.80 9.27
CA ARG A 115 4.59 6.70 8.36
C ARG A 115 3.65 5.93 7.43
N GLY A 116 2.66 6.60 6.88
CA GLY A 116 1.75 6.03 5.91
C GLY A 116 0.40 6.70 5.88
N ILE A 117 -0.41 6.28 4.92
CA ILE A 117 -1.80 6.70 4.74
C ILE A 117 -2.63 5.51 4.30
N GLY A 118 -3.82 5.34 4.87
CA GLY A 118 -4.63 4.15 4.63
C GLY A 118 -3.85 2.87 4.96
N LEU A 119 -3.82 1.93 4.04
CA LEU A 119 -3.10 0.66 4.17
C LEU A 119 -1.79 0.63 3.35
N LEU A 120 -1.19 1.77 3.10
CA LEU A 120 0.18 1.93 2.62
C LEU A 120 1.03 2.43 3.79
N ILE A 121 1.73 1.52 4.47
CA ILE A 121 2.41 1.81 5.74
C ILE A 121 3.89 1.45 5.63
N GLY A 122 4.75 2.31 6.20
CA GLY A 122 6.18 2.12 6.32
C GLY A 122 6.64 2.16 7.78
N ILE A 123 7.52 1.24 8.14
CA ILE A 123 8.27 1.25 9.40
C ILE A 123 9.73 1.43 9.03
N GLN A 124 10.32 2.58 9.32
CA GLN A 124 11.75 2.81 9.15
C GLN A 124 12.49 2.33 10.37
N LEU A 125 13.55 1.55 10.17
CA LEU A 125 14.45 1.08 11.23
C LEU A 125 15.72 1.94 11.27
N HIS A 126 16.39 1.96 12.42
CA HIS A 126 17.73 2.55 12.54
C HIS A 126 18.82 1.69 11.87
N GLN A 127 18.57 0.37 11.78
CA GLN A 127 19.50 -0.60 11.21
C GLN A 127 18.94 -1.20 9.92
N ASP A 128 19.75 -1.98 9.20
CA ASP A 128 19.34 -2.70 8.01
C ASP A 128 18.13 -3.59 8.30
N GLN A 129 17.10 -3.46 7.45
CA GLN A 129 15.83 -4.16 7.62
C GLN A 129 15.85 -5.65 7.24
N THR A 130 16.91 -6.14 6.60
CA THR A 130 16.96 -7.50 6.02
C THR A 130 16.72 -8.58 7.06
N LYS A 131 17.48 -8.53 8.18
CA LYS A 131 17.33 -9.50 9.27
C LYS A 131 15.98 -9.38 9.96
N PHE A 132 15.45 -8.17 10.07
CA PHE A 132 14.15 -7.91 10.69
C PHE A 132 13.02 -8.50 9.84
N ILE A 133 13.04 -8.27 8.51
CA ILE A 133 12.08 -8.83 7.55
C ILE A 133 12.12 -10.37 7.59
N LYS A 134 13.32 -10.98 7.62
CA LYS A 134 13.45 -12.44 7.76
C LYS A 134 12.76 -12.94 9.01
N LYS A 135 12.96 -12.30 10.16
CA LYS A 135 12.28 -12.67 11.41
C LYS A 135 10.77 -12.49 11.36
N LEU A 136 10.26 -11.46 10.68
CA LEU A 136 8.83 -11.32 10.45
C LEU A 136 8.29 -12.48 9.61
N MET A 137 8.98 -12.86 8.56
CA MET A 137 8.63 -13.98 7.69
C MET A 137 8.65 -15.31 8.45
N ASP A 138 9.66 -15.56 9.28
CA ASP A 138 9.75 -16.76 10.15
C ASP A 138 8.55 -16.84 11.12
N ASN A 139 8.04 -15.67 11.55
CA ASN A 139 6.83 -15.55 12.36
C ASN A 139 5.53 -15.43 11.53
N LYS A 140 5.56 -15.82 10.25
CA LYS A 140 4.39 -15.86 9.34
C LYS A 140 3.78 -14.48 9.03
N LEU A 141 4.58 -13.42 9.06
CA LEU A 141 4.21 -12.08 8.61
C LEU A 141 5.07 -11.66 7.42
N LEU A 142 4.47 -11.68 6.23
CA LEU A 142 5.13 -11.24 5.01
C LEU A 142 5.13 -9.71 4.95
N THR A 143 6.31 -9.15 4.68
CA THR A 143 6.51 -7.72 4.48
C THR A 143 7.52 -7.49 3.36
N ILE A 144 7.59 -6.27 2.83
CA ILE A 144 8.41 -5.94 1.68
C ILE A 144 9.48 -4.93 2.07
N ARG A 145 10.69 -5.15 1.57
CA ARG A 145 11.79 -4.18 1.66
C ARG A 145 11.46 -2.93 0.83
N ALA A 146 11.76 -1.75 1.38
CA ALA A 146 11.75 -0.48 0.65
C ALA A 146 13.09 0.25 0.90
N ALA A 147 13.31 1.37 0.21
CA ALA A 147 14.50 2.19 0.41
C ALA A 147 14.62 2.71 1.86
N GLU A 148 15.79 3.22 2.23
CA GLU A 148 16.03 3.89 3.51
C GLU A 148 15.73 3.04 4.77
N ASN A 149 16.01 1.75 4.71
CA ASN A 149 15.72 0.81 5.80
C ASN A 149 14.25 0.74 6.20
N VAL A 150 13.34 0.96 5.24
CA VAL A 150 11.90 0.91 5.47
C VAL A 150 11.35 -0.48 5.19
N ILE A 151 10.60 -1.01 6.13
CA ILE A 151 9.74 -2.17 5.96
C ILE A 151 8.38 -1.67 5.50
N ARG A 152 7.95 -2.08 4.30
CA ARG A 152 6.65 -1.73 3.74
C ARG A 152 5.62 -2.78 4.10
N ILE A 153 4.48 -2.34 4.61
CA ILE A 153 3.34 -3.17 5.00
C ILE A 153 2.16 -2.83 4.10
N LEU A 154 1.69 -3.82 3.35
CA LEU A 154 0.63 -3.70 2.34
C LEU A 154 -0.40 -4.82 2.53
N PRO A 155 -1.23 -4.81 3.57
CA PRO A 155 -2.25 -5.83 3.75
C PRO A 155 -3.32 -5.70 2.65
N PRO A 156 -4.13 -6.75 2.40
CA PRO A 156 -5.28 -6.64 1.53
C PRO A 156 -6.25 -5.55 2.04
N LEU A 157 -6.97 -4.89 1.13
CA LEU A 157 -7.85 -3.76 1.48
C LEU A 157 -9.03 -4.17 2.38
N ASN A 158 -9.40 -5.45 2.33
CA ASN A 158 -10.43 -6.06 3.18
C ASN A 158 -9.88 -6.69 4.47
N VAL A 159 -8.63 -6.36 4.85
CA VAL A 159 -8.00 -6.87 6.09
C VAL A 159 -8.89 -6.63 7.30
N LYS A 160 -9.00 -7.64 8.16
CA LYS A 160 -9.78 -7.55 9.40
C LYS A 160 -8.95 -6.93 10.53
N LYS A 161 -9.63 -6.28 11.47
CA LYS A 161 -8.98 -5.70 12.66
C LYS A 161 -8.23 -6.74 13.50
N SER A 162 -8.72 -7.98 13.55
CA SER A 162 -8.04 -9.10 14.22
C SER A 162 -6.69 -9.43 13.58
N GLU A 163 -6.60 -9.43 12.25
CA GLU A 163 -5.37 -9.69 11.49
C GLU A 163 -4.35 -8.55 11.67
N ILE A 164 -4.82 -7.31 11.71
CA ILE A 164 -3.98 -6.14 12.04
C ILE A 164 -3.41 -6.29 13.45
N ASN A 165 -4.24 -6.65 14.44
CA ASN A 165 -3.79 -6.86 15.82
C ASN A 165 -2.78 -8.00 15.93
N MET A 166 -2.97 -9.08 15.17
CA MET A 166 -1.99 -10.17 15.07
C MET A 166 -0.68 -9.69 14.49
N SER A 167 -0.71 -8.93 13.39
CA SER A 167 0.49 -8.34 12.77
C SER A 167 1.26 -7.46 13.76
N ILE A 168 0.57 -6.61 14.52
CA ILE A 168 1.17 -5.77 15.56
C ILE A 168 1.83 -6.63 16.66
N LYS A 169 1.19 -7.73 17.07
CA LYS A 169 1.76 -8.67 18.06
C LYS A 169 3.05 -9.32 17.54
N ILE A 170 3.07 -9.75 16.27
CA ILE A 170 4.25 -10.33 15.63
C ILE A 170 5.40 -9.32 15.56
N ILE A 171 5.12 -8.10 15.10
CA ILE A 171 6.12 -7.02 15.02
C ILE A 171 6.68 -6.71 16.43
N LYS A 172 5.80 -6.65 17.45
CA LYS A 172 6.21 -6.47 18.86
C LYS A 172 7.14 -7.60 19.35
N LYS A 173 6.82 -8.86 19.01
CA LYS A 173 7.65 -10.03 19.34
C LYS A 173 9.04 -9.88 18.73
N VAL A 174 9.12 -9.57 17.43
CA VAL A 174 10.39 -9.38 16.73
C VAL A 174 11.19 -8.22 17.33
N CYS A 175 10.56 -7.07 17.65
CA CYS A 175 11.23 -5.97 18.34
C CYS A 175 11.82 -6.40 19.70
N LYS A 176 11.08 -7.21 20.48
CA LYS A 176 11.57 -7.72 21.78
C LYS A 176 12.80 -8.61 21.60
N GLU A 177 12.79 -9.52 20.64
CA GLU A 177 13.93 -10.40 20.32
C GLU A 177 15.16 -9.59 19.85
N TYR A 178 14.93 -8.52 19.07
CA TYR A 178 15.99 -7.61 18.63
C TYR A 178 16.63 -6.89 19.83
N LYS A 179 15.83 -6.36 20.75
CA LYS A 179 16.34 -5.71 21.97
C LYS A 179 17.25 -6.64 22.78
N LEU A 180 16.87 -7.90 22.96
CA LEU A 180 17.62 -8.87 23.75
C LEU A 180 18.95 -9.29 23.10
N LYS A 181 18.99 -9.43 21.76
CA LYS A 181 20.22 -9.90 21.05
C LYS A 181 21.28 -8.82 20.85
N TRP A 182 20.90 -7.55 20.86
CA TRP A 182 21.79 -6.46 20.45
C TRP A 182 22.13 -5.52 21.60
N ASN A 183 21.80 -5.88 22.86
CA ASN A 183 22.01 -5.03 24.06
C ASN A 183 21.62 -3.56 23.80
N ILE A 184 20.56 -3.36 23.04
CA ILE A 184 20.03 -2.03 22.75
C ILE A 184 19.17 -1.65 23.97
N SER A 185 19.86 -1.24 25.02
CA SER A 185 19.25 -0.74 26.27
C SER A 185 18.51 0.58 26.03
#